data_f9ffc315131ebd9b76dba6f44e61ab53
#
_entry.id   f9ffc315131ebd9b76dba6f44e61ab53
#
_cell.length_a   1.000
_cell.length_b   1.000
_cell.length_c   1.000
_cell.angle_alpha   90.00
_cell.angle_beta   90.00
_cell.angle_gamma   90.00
#
_symmetry.space_group_name_H-M   'P 1'
#
loop_
_entity.id
_entity.type
_entity.pdbx_description
1 polymer ?
#
loop_
_entity_poly.entity_id
_entity_poly.type
_entity_poly.pdbx_seq_one_letter_code
_entity_poly.pdbx_strand_id
1 'polypeptide(L)'
;EGCVPTKSLLFCAKQYAHALHGTDFGTTVEGAFYSHEAALKRKDQVVKRLVRGVAASMKANGVCVFQAVGTLRGKADTGEFLVAAGDKSLTASRIILATGSNAVVPPIPGVREGLEAGFVLTNREILALHDAPKTLCCIGGGVIGLEMACYFASIGTKVIVVEMMPKIAGATDPEIC
;
A
#
# COMPACT_ATOMS: atom_id res chain seq x y z
N GLU A 1 -4.46 2.51 -2.93
CA GLU A 1 -4.44 2.21 -1.49
C GLU A 1 -3.04 1.82 -0.99
N GLY A 2 -2.31 0.95 -1.66
CA GLY A 2 -1.01 0.42 -1.20
C GLY A 2 0.20 1.21 -1.70
N CYS A 3 0.40 1.30 -3.01
CA CYS A 3 1.65 1.78 -3.62
C CYS A 3 2.00 3.23 -3.25
N VAL A 4 1.06 4.16 -3.39
CA VAL A 4 1.31 5.60 -3.14
C VAL A 4 1.63 5.88 -1.67
N PRO A 5 0.85 5.43 -0.68
CA PRO A 5 1.18 5.65 0.72
C PRO A 5 2.52 5.01 1.10
N THR A 6 2.79 3.79 0.65
CA THR A 6 4.08 3.12 0.90
C THR A 6 5.26 3.92 0.35
N LYS A 7 5.22 4.35 -0.92
CA LYS A 7 6.29 5.15 -1.52
C LYS A 7 6.45 6.50 -0.85
N SER A 8 5.37 7.10 -0.35
CA SER A 8 5.45 8.33 0.43
C SER A 8 6.19 8.15 1.76
N LEU A 9 5.92 7.06 2.48
CA LEU A 9 6.62 6.73 3.72
C LEU A 9 8.10 6.39 3.48
N LEU A 10 8.40 5.54 2.50
CA LEU A 10 9.78 5.20 2.11
C LEU A 10 10.56 6.45 1.70
N PHE A 11 9.94 7.39 0.98
CA PHE A 11 10.58 8.65 0.64
C PHE A 11 10.93 9.46 1.89
N CYS A 12 10.04 9.54 2.89
CA CYS A 12 10.32 10.23 4.15
C CYS A 12 11.49 9.58 4.90
N ALA A 13 11.51 8.25 5.00
CA ALA A 13 12.60 7.51 5.63
C ALA A 13 13.93 7.70 4.89
N LYS A 14 13.89 7.75 3.55
CA LYS A 14 15.07 8.04 2.72
C LYS A 14 15.65 9.43 3.01
N GLN A 15 14.78 10.45 3.17
CA GLN A 15 15.27 11.80 3.54
C GLN A 15 15.96 11.81 4.92
N TYR A 16 15.43 11.06 5.87
CA TYR A 16 16.05 10.89 7.19
C TYR A 16 17.41 10.19 7.09
N ALA A 17 17.48 9.10 6.32
CA ALA A 17 18.75 8.40 6.09
C ALA A 17 19.79 9.32 5.41
N HIS A 18 19.39 10.13 4.42
CA HIS A 18 20.29 11.11 3.81
C HIS A 18 20.79 12.15 4.81
N ALA A 19 19.94 12.60 5.75
CA ALA A 19 20.39 13.52 6.80
C ALA A 19 21.41 12.88 7.74
N LEU A 20 21.23 11.61 8.11
CA LEU A 20 22.17 10.87 8.97
C LEU A 20 23.53 10.61 8.30
N HIS A 21 23.55 10.39 6.99
CA HIS A 21 24.75 10.07 6.20
C HIS A 21 25.24 11.25 5.35
N GLY A 22 24.79 12.46 5.65
CA GLY A 22 25.12 13.66 4.89
C GLY A 22 26.62 13.96 4.82
N THR A 23 27.37 13.60 5.86
CA THR A 23 28.83 13.80 5.94
C THR A 23 29.59 13.10 4.83
N ASP A 24 29.11 11.94 4.37
CA ASP A 24 29.71 11.19 3.26
C ASP A 24 29.68 11.99 1.94
N PHE A 25 28.80 12.99 1.87
CA PHE A 25 28.57 13.85 0.72
C PHE A 25 28.89 15.33 0.99
N GLY A 26 29.69 15.60 2.04
CA GLY A 26 30.10 16.95 2.40
C GLY A 26 29.02 17.81 3.07
N THR A 27 27.92 17.22 3.53
CA THR A 27 26.85 17.91 4.25
C THR A 27 26.87 17.52 5.73
N THR A 28 27.04 18.49 6.62
CA THR A 28 26.97 18.25 8.07
C THR A 28 25.58 18.59 8.58
N VAL A 29 24.96 17.65 9.30
CA VAL A 29 23.66 17.83 9.95
C VAL A 29 23.83 17.62 11.46
N GLU A 30 23.59 18.67 12.23
CA GLU A 30 23.60 18.59 13.69
C GLU A 30 22.22 18.15 14.20
N GLY A 31 22.10 16.87 14.58
CA GLY A 31 20.90 16.30 15.18
C GLY A 31 19.73 16.14 14.20
N ALA A 32 19.60 14.96 13.60
CA ALA A 32 18.42 14.60 12.82
C ALA A 32 17.46 13.77 13.67
N PHE A 33 16.18 14.16 13.70
CA PHE A 33 15.13 13.43 14.38
C PHE A 33 14.03 13.04 13.39
N TYR A 34 13.56 11.80 13.46
CA TYR A 34 12.46 11.33 12.64
C TYR A 34 11.15 11.39 13.41
N SER A 35 10.14 12.01 12.83
CA SER A 35 8.76 11.99 13.33
C SER A 35 7.90 11.10 12.45
N HIS A 36 7.55 9.91 12.96
CA HIS A 36 6.66 8.98 12.28
C HIS A 36 5.26 9.60 12.06
N GLU A 37 4.74 10.32 13.05
CA GLU A 37 3.46 11.04 12.95
C GLU A 37 3.47 12.07 11.80
N ALA A 38 4.53 12.87 11.70
CA ALA A 38 4.66 13.85 10.62
C ALA A 38 4.75 13.16 9.25
N ALA A 39 5.42 12.01 9.15
CA ALA A 39 5.48 11.21 7.93
C ALA A 39 4.11 10.63 7.55
N LEU A 40 3.33 10.15 8.51
CA LEU A 40 1.95 9.69 8.29
C LEU A 40 1.07 10.85 7.77
N LYS A 41 1.12 11.99 8.42
CA LYS A 41 0.37 13.19 8.00
C LYS A 41 0.73 13.62 6.57
N ARG A 42 2.02 13.62 6.22
CA ARG A 42 2.48 13.88 4.85
C ARG A 42 1.95 12.84 3.87
N LYS A 43 2.04 11.55 4.20
CA LYS A 43 1.50 10.43 3.39
C LYS A 43 0.02 10.68 3.08
N ASP A 44 -0.80 11.02 4.09
CA ASP A 44 -2.23 11.27 3.92
C ASP A 44 -2.51 12.47 3.01
N GLN A 45 -1.71 13.53 3.13
CA GLN A 45 -1.81 14.71 2.24
C GLN A 45 -1.50 14.34 0.78
N VAL A 46 -0.46 13.53 0.54
CA VAL A 46 -0.09 13.04 -0.80
C VAL A 46 -1.23 12.20 -1.39
N VAL A 47 -1.75 11.24 -0.62
CA VAL A 47 -2.87 10.39 -1.06
C VAL A 47 -4.11 11.24 -1.40
N LYS A 48 -4.50 12.15 -0.50
CA LYS A 48 -5.66 13.05 -0.74
C LYS A 48 -5.49 13.89 -2.00
N ARG A 49 -4.29 14.41 -2.25
CA ARG A 49 -3.99 15.20 -3.46
C ARG A 49 -4.16 14.37 -4.72
N LEU A 50 -3.59 13.16 -4.74
CA LEU A 50 -3.68 12.27 -5.91
C LEU A 50 -5.10 11.79 -6.17
N VAL A 51 -5.86 11.42 -5.13
CA VAL A 51 -7.27 11.03 -5.27
C VAL A 51 -8.11 12.16 -5.86
N ARG A 52 -7.90 13.40 -5.38
CA ARG A 52 -8.57 14.60 -5.94
C ARG A 52 -8.17 14.84 -7.40
N GLY A 53 -6.89 14.66 -7.74
CA GLY A 53 -6.38 14.78 -9.10
C GLY A 53 -7.04 13.77 -10.05
N VAL A 54 -7.15 12.51 -9.64
CA VAL A 54 -7.85 11.47 -10.41
C VAL A 54 -9.32 11.84 -10.62
N ALA A 55 -10.02 12.24 -9.56
CA ALA A 55 -11.43 12.65 -9.68
C ALA A 55 -11.62 13.85 -10.64
N ALA A 56 -10.74 14.84 -10.57
CA ALA A 56 -10.75 16.00 -11.47
C ALA A 56 -10.48 15.56 -12.93
N SER A 57 -9.52 14.67 -13.15
CA SER A 57 -9.21 14.12 -14.48
C SER A 57 -10.40 13.36 -15.07
N MET A 58 -11.05 12.49 -14.28
CA MET A 58 -12.25 11.77 -14.71
C MET A 58 -13.34 12.75 -15.15
N LYS A 59 -13.62 13.79 -14.34
CA LYS A 59 -14.61 14.81 -14.66
C LYS A 59 -14.23 15.59 -15.93
N ALA A 60 -12.99 16.00 -16.08
CA ALA A 60 -12.51 16.76 -17.25
C ALA A 60 -12.61 15.98 -18.55
N ASN A 61 -12.50 14.65 -18.49
CA ASN A 61 -12.61 13.75 -19.64
C ASN A 61 -14.04 13.19 -19.84
N GLY A 62 -15.06 13.73 -19.18
CA GLY A 62 -16.46 13.32 -19.36
C GLY A 62 -16.76 11.91 -18.85
N VAL A 63 -15.93 11.35 -17.99
CA VAL A 63 -16.16 10.00 -17.43
C VAL A 63 -17.24 10.05 -16.36
N CYS A 64 -18.30 9.27 -16.56
CA CYS A 64 -19.34 9.08 -15.54
C CYS A 64 -18.84 8.12 -14.45
N VAL A 65 -18.80 8.58 -13.20
CA VAL A 65 -18.39 7.77 -12.05
C VAL A 65 -19.61 7.43 -11.19
N PHE A 66 -19.87 6.14 -11.01
CA PHE A 66 -20.93 5.64 -10.14
C PHE A 66 -20.32 5.09 -8.84
N GLN A 67 -20.69 5.68 -7.70
CA GLN A 67 -20.24 5.25 -6.36
C GLN A 67 -21.15 4.10 -5.88
N ALA A 68 -20.96 2.92 -6.47
CA ALA A 68 -21.75 1.73 -6.17
C ALA A 68 -20.94 0.46 -6.43
N VAL A 69 -21.40 -0.65 -5.89
CA VAL A 69 -20.89 -1.97 -6.24
C VAL A 69 -21.33 -2.33 -7.65
N GLY A 70 -20.37 -2.55 -8.55
CA GLY A 70 -20.64 -3.04 -9.90
C GLY A 70 -20.86 -4.54 -9.93
N THR A 71 -21.93 -4.99 -10.56
CA THR A 71 -22.23 -6.41 -10.74
C THR A 71 -22.43 -6.72 -12.22
N LEU A 72 -21.71 -7.70 -12.75
CA LEU A 72 -21.91 -8.21 -14.10
C LEU A 72 -23.21 -9.04 -14.15
N ARG A 73 -24.09 -8.73 -15.09
CA ARG A 73 -25.40 -9.39 -15.27
C ARG A 73 -25.49 -10.21 -16.55
N GLY A 74 -24.39 -10.44 -17.25
CA GLY A 74 -24.34 -11.13 -18.53
C GLY A 74 -24.38 -10.17 -19.71
N LYS A 75 -25.05 -10.56 -20.79
CA LYS A 75 -25.20 -9.78 -22.02
C LYS A 75 -26.68 -9.46 -22.30
N ALA A 76 -26.92 -8.30 -22.89
CA ALA A 76 -28.19 -7.94 -23.48
C ALA A 76 -28.41 -8.66 -24.85
N ASP A 77 -29.59 -8.62 -25.39
CA ASP A 77 -29.94 -9.17 -26.72
C ASP A 77 -29.12 -8.48 -27.85
N THR A 78 -28.65 -7.25 -27.60
CA THR A 78 -27.74 -6.50 -28.48
C THR A 78 -26.30 -7.04 -28.50
N GLY A 79 -25.97 -7.99 -27.61
CA GLY A 79 -24.63 -8.52 -27.43
C GLY A 79 -23.72 -7.69 -26.50
N GLU A 80 -24.20 -6.52 -26.04
CA GLU A 80 -23.48 -5.68 -25.07
C GLU A 80 -23.52 -6.29 -23.67
N PHE A 81 -22.49 -6.02 -22.88
CA PHE A 81 -22.43 -6.43 -21.48
C PHE A 81 -23.38 -5.58 -20.63
N LEU A 82 -24.07 -6.23 -19.70
CA LEU A 82 -24.92 -5.61 -18.71
C LEU A 82 -24.18 -5.48 -17.38
N VAL A 83 -24.16 -4.27 -16.82
CA VAL A 83 -23.57 -3.97 -15.51
C VAL A 83 -24.61 -3.26 -14.65
N ALA A 84 -24.92 -3.83 -13.50
CA ALA A 84 -25.69 -3.14 -12.47
C ALA A 84 -24.75 -2.35 -11.57
N ALA A 85 -25.10 -1.09 -11.28
CA ALA A 85 -24.37 -0.19 -10.39
C ALA A 85 -25.38 0.52 -9.46
N GLY A 86 -25.63 -0.08 -8.29
CA GLY A 86 -26.73 0.32 -7.41
C GLY A 86 -28.09 0.11 -8.08
N ASP A 87 -28.87 1.17 -8.19
CA ASP A 87 -30.18 1.21 -8.87
C ASP A 87 -30.11 1.37 -10.39
N LYS A 88 -28.90 1.54 -10.93
CA LYS A 88 -28.68 1.78 -12.36
C LYS A 88 -28.28 0.50 -13.09
N SER A 89 -28.81 0.36 -14.31
CA SER A 89 -28.37 -0.64 -15.29
C SER A 89 -27.65 0.07 -16.44
N LEU A 90 -26.45 -0.40 -16.74
CA LEU A 90 -25.57 0.16 -17.75
C LEU A 90 -25.27 -0.91 -18.80
N THR A 91 -25.09 -0.49 -20.05
CA THR A 91 -24.60 -1.35 -21.12
C THR A 91 -23.22 -0.88 -21.60
N ALA A 92 -22.39 -1.82 -22.02
CA ALA A 92 -21.08 -1.53 -22.57
C ALA A 92 -20.63 -2.60 -23.57
N SER A 93 -20.03 -2.17 -24.67
CA SER A 93 -19.43 -3.09 -25.65
C SER A 93 -18.13 -3.75 -25.12
N ARG A 94 -17.46 -3.12 -24.16
CA ARG A 94 -16.23 -3.60 -23.53
C ARG A 94 -16.23 -3.26 -22.05
N ILE A 95 -15.62 -4.13 -21.24
CA ILE A 95 -15.45 -3.94 -19.79
C ILE A 95 -14.00 -4.13 -19.43
N ILE A 96 -13.48 -3.25 -18.56
CA ILE A 96 -12.20 -3.39 -17.90
C ILE A 96 -12.47 -3.73 -16.43
N LEU A 97 -12.00 -4.90 -15.99
CA LEU A 97 -12.06 -5.30 -14.58
C LEU A 97 -10.81 -4.77 -13.87
N ALA A 98 -11.00 -3.76 -13.03
CA ALA A 98 -9.94 -3.14 -12.22
C ALA A 98 -10.39 -3.04 -10.75
N THR A 99 -10.88 -4.17 -10.20
CA THR A 99 -11.56 -4.24 -8.91
C THR A 99 -10.63 -4.22 -7.70
N GLY A 100 -9.32 -4.19 -7.93
CA GLY A 100 -8.32 -4.25 -6.87
C GLY A 100 -8.14 -5.67 -6.30
N SER A 101 -7.50 -5.74 -5.14
CA SER A 101 -7.20 -6.99 -4.44
C SER A 101 -7.31 -6.82 -2.92
N ASN A 102 -7.47 -7.90 -2.22
CA ASN A 102 -7.41 -7.96 -0.77
C ASN A 102 -6.11 -8.64 -0.33
N ALA A 103 -5.65 -8.29 0.88
CA ALA A 103 -4.55 -8.99 1.51
C ALA A 103 -4.92 -10.46 1.73
N VAL A 104 -4.01 -11.36 1.39
CA VAL A 104 -4.15 -12.78 1.72
C VAL A 104 -3.75 -12.98 3.17
N VAL A 105 -4.64 -13.59 3.94
CA VAL A 105 -4.36 -14.02 5.32
C VAL A 105 -3.97 -15.49 5.26
N PRO A 106 -2.70 -15.83 5.52
CA PRO A 106 -2.26 -17.22 5.46
C PRO A 106 -2.91 -18.04 6.59
N PRO A 107 -3.15 -19.35 6.37
CA PRO A 107 -3.79 -20.24 7.36
C PRO A 107 -2.79 -20.67 8.45
N ILE A 108 -2.14 -19.71 9.08
CA ILE A 108 -1.21 -19.95 10.19
C ILE A 108 -1.99 -19.82 11.50
N PRO A 109 -1.87 -20.79 12.43
CA PRO A 109 -2.53 -20.69 13.73
C PRO A 109 -2.20 -19.38 14.46
N GLY A 110 -3.23 -18.72 15.00
CA GLY A 110 -3.10 -17.45 15.71
C GLY A 110 -3.11 -16.18 14.86
N VAL A 111 -2.96 -16.28 13.53
CA VAL A 111 -2.93 -15.08 12.66
C VAL A 111 -4.30 -14.42 12.56
N ARG A 112 -5.37 -15.20 12.45
CA ARG A 112 -6.73 -14.65 12.35
C ARG A 112 -7.16 -14.01 13.68
N GLU A 113 -6.91 -14.68 14.77
CA GLU A 113 -7.16 -14.17 16.13
C GLU A 113 -6.32 -12.92 16.41
N GLY A 114 -5.08 -12.89 15.92
CA GLY A 114 -4.21 -11.72 16.02
C GLY A 114 -4.69 -10.52 15.19
N LEU A 115 -5.30 -10.75 14.03
CA LEU A 115 -5.95 -9.69 13.23
C LEU A 115 -7.15 -9.10 13.96
N GLU A 116 -8.02 -9.94 14.53
CA GLU A 116 -9.18 -9.52 15.30
C GLU A 116 -8.78 -8.74 16.56
N ALA A 117 -7.68 -9.12 17.19
CA ALA A 117 -7.11 -8.43 18.33
C ALA A 117 -6.29 -7.16 17.98
N GLY A 118 -6.09 -6.88 16.69
CA GLY A 118 -5.28 -5.76 16.22
C GLY A 118 -3.77 -5.89 16.44
N PHE A 119 -3.30 -7.09 16.78
CA PHE A 119 -1.88 -7.41 16.97
C PHE A 119 -1.18 -7.80 15.67
N VAL A 120 -1.87 -8.53 14.80
CA VAL A 120 -1.45 -8.81 13.43
C VAL A 120 -2.06 -7.74 12.52
N LEU A 121 -1.28 -7.24 11.59
CA LEU A 121 -1.68 -6.15 10.69
C LEU A 121 -1.49 -6.60 9.24
N THR A 122 -2.42 -6.23 8.38
CA THR A 122 -2.21 -6.31 6.94
C THR A 122 -1.53 -5.04 6.42
N ASN A 123 -1.31 -4.97 5.10
CA ASN A 123 -0.76 -3.78 4.46
C ASN A 123 -1.63 -2.52 4.66
N ARG A 124 -2.90 -2.65 4.99
CA ARG A 124 -3.79 -1.51 5.24
C ARG A 124 -3.59 -0.92 6.63
N GLU A 125 -3.63 -1.76 7.64
CA GLU A 125 -3.51 -1.35 9.03
C GLU A 125 -2.11 -0.81 9.33
N ILE A 126 -1.05 -1.47 8.82
CA ILE A 126 0.32 -1.02 9.07
C ILE A 126 0.62 0.36 8.44
N LEU A 127 0.00 0.70 7.31
CA LEU A 127 0.12 2.02 6.69
C LEU A 127 -0.62 3.14 7.48
N ALA A 128 -1.46 2.76 8.42
CA ALA A 128 -2.20 3.67 9.30
C ALA A 128 -1.72 3.59 10.77
N LEU A 129 -0.70 2.78 11.06
CA LEU A 129 -0.20 2.58 12.40
C LEU A 129 0.41 3.87 12.95
N HIS A 130 -0.16 4.41 14.03
CA HIS A 130 0.24 5.70 14.60
C HIS A 130 1.62 5.66 15.24
N ASP A 131 1.91 4.61 16.01
CA ASP A 131 3.15 4.48 16.74
C ASP A 131 4.08 3.48 16.05
N ALA A 132 5.30 3.89 15.78
CA ALA A 132 6.31 2.97 15.26
C ALA A 132 6.64 1.91 16.33
N PRO A 133 6.48 0.61 16.04
CA PRO A 133 6.73 -0.44 17.00
C PRO A 133 8.24 -0.56 17.29
N LYS A 134 8.61 -0.97 18.50
CA LYS A 134 10.01 -1.28 18.84
C LYS A 134 10.52 -2.49 18.06
N THR A 135 9.65 -3.47 17.81
CA THR A 135 9.96 -4.67 17.05
C THR A 135 8.80 -4.99 16.11
N LEU A 136 9.12 -5.33 14.87
CA LEU A 136 8.17 -5.74 13.83
C LEU A 136 8.61 -7.09 13.26
N CYS A 137 7.68 -8.06 13.20
CA CYS A 137 7.86 -9.30 12.47
C CYS A 137 7.02 -9.28 11.19
N CYS A 138 7.68 -9.38 10.05
CA CYS A 138 7.01 -9.51 8.75
C CYS A 138 6.90 -10.99 8.39
N ILE A 139 5.69 -11.51 8.26
CA ILE A 139 5.43 -12.87 7.77
C ILE A 139 5.26 -12.79 6.25
N GLY A 140 6.24 -13.35 5.56
CA GLY A 140 6.38 -13.29 4.11
C GLY A 140 7.41 -12.25 3.66
N GLY A 141 8.39 -12.70 2.86
CA GLY A 141 9.44 -11.88 2.22
C GLY A 141 9.04 -11.37 0.84
N GLY A 142 7.75 -11.17 0.58
CA GLY A 142 7.27 -10.55 -0.66
C GLY A 142 7.49 -9.04 -0.69
N VAL A 143 7.28 -8.41 -1.86
CA VAL A 143 7.59 -6.99 -2.10
C VAL A 143 6.97 -6.06 -1.06
N ILE A 144 5.69 -6.24 -0.73
CA ILE A 144 4.99 -5.38 0.25
C ILE A 144 5.60 -5.53 1.65
N GLY A 145 5.85 -6.76 2.09
CA GLY A 145 6.48 -7.03 3.38
C GLY A 145 7.87 -6.41 3.48
N LEU A 146 8.68 -6.56 2.43
CA LEU A 146 10.03 -5.99 2.37
C LEU A 146 10.03 -4.46 2.34
N GLU A 147 9.08 -3.83 1.65
CA GLU A 147 8.93 -2.36 1.67
C GLU A 147 8.60 -1.84 3.07
N MET A 148 7.70 -2.53 3.80
CA MET A 148 7.39 -2.17 5.18
C MET A 148 8.58 -2.45 6.10
N ALA A 149 9.24 -3.59 5.94
CA ALA A 149 10.46 -3.94 6.65
C ALA A 149 11.54 -2.84 6.47
N CYS A 150 11.78 -2.42 5.24
CA CYS A 150 12.71 -1.36 4.90
C CYS A 150 12.33 -0.02 5.57
N TYR A 151 11.06 0.38 5.47
CA TYR A 151 10.58 1.60 6.09
C TYR A 151 10.81 1.62 7.59
N PHE A 152 10.31 0.61 8.30
CA PHE A 152 10.40 0.55 9.76
C PHE A 152 11.84 0.38 10.26
N ALA A 153 12.66 -0.42 9.58
CA ALA A 153 14.09 -0.54 9.90
C ALA A 153 14.82 0.81 9.75
N SER A 154 14.53 1.57 8.69
CA SER A 154 15.14 2.88 8.44
C SER A 154 14.82 3.93 9.51
N ILE A 155 13.74 3.75 10.26
CA ILE A 155 13.34 4.66 11.35
C ILE A 155 13.63 4.12 12.76
N GLY A 156 14.38 2.99 12.85
CA GLY A 156 14.88 2.47 14.11
C GLY A 156 14.11 1.31 14.73
N THR A 157 13.08 0.76 14.06
CA THR A 157 12.39 -0.46 14.48
C THR A 157 13.29 -1.68 14.26
N LYS A 158 13.36 -2.59 15.23
CA LYS A 158 13.98 -3.91 15.04
C LYS A 158 13.07 -4.77 14.18
N VAL A 159 13.48 -5.07 12.95
CA VAL A 159 12.65 -5.84 12.00
C VAL A 159 13.16 -7.26 11.85
N ILE A 160 12.23 -8.21 11.83
CA ILE A 160 12.45 -9.63 11.55
C ILE A 160 11.57 -10.00 10.36
N VAL A 161 12.14 -10.66 9.36
CA VAL A 161 11.38 -11.20 8.21
C VAL A 161 11.42 -12.71 8.28
N VAL A 162 10.26 -13.34 8.23
CA VAL A 162 10.10 -14.79 8.19
C VAL A 162 9.58 -15.16 6.82
N GLU A 163 10.38 -15.89 6.04
CA GLU A 163 10.02 -16.36 4.71
C GLU A 163 10.16 -17.89 4.64
N MET A 164 9.17 -18.54 4.06
CA MET A 164 9.12 -19.98 3.89
C MET A 164 9.95 -20.45 2.68
N MET A 165 10.03 -19.59 1.66
CA MET A 165 10.80 -19.91 0.44
C MET A 165 12.30 -19.69 0.68
N PRO A 166 13.18 -20.37 -0.11
CA PRO A 166 14.63 -20.26 0.08
C PRO A 166 15.21 -18.86 -0.24
N LYS A 167 14.42 -17.95 -0.84
CA LYS A 167 14.82 -16.58 -1.12
C LYS A 167 13.67 -15.60 -0.89
N ILE A 168 14.00 -14.36 -0.54
CA ILE A 168 13.06 -13.24 -0.44
C ILE A 168 12.79 -12.64 -1.84
N ALA A 169 11.83 -11.71 -1.92
CA ALA A 169 11.45 -11.00 -3.16
C ALA A 169 10.88 -11.89 -4.29
N GLY A 170 10.61 -13.15 -4.03
CA GLY A 170 9.84 -14.06 -4.90
C GLY A 170 10.41 -14.22 -6.32
N ALA A 171 9.71 -13.69 -7.31
CA ALA A 171 10.03 -13.80 -8.73
C ALA A 171 11.09 -12.79 -9.23
N THR A 172 11.71 -12.03 -8.34
CA THR A 172 12.79 -11.09 -8.68
C THR A 172 14.02 -11.85 -9.14
N ASP A 173 14.86 -11.19 -9.95
CA ASP A 173 16.12 -11.76 -10.45
C ASP A 173 16.98 -12.30 -9.29
N PRO A 174 17.56 -13.50 -9.42
CA PRO A 174 18.39 -14.11 -8.37
C PRO A 174 19.57 -13.25 -7.91
N GLU A 175 20.08 -12.36 -8.74
CA GLU A 175 21.18 -11.45 -8.37
C GLU A 175 20.73 -10.36 -7.40
N ILE A 176 19.41 -10.13 -7.27
CA ILE A 176 18.82 -9.10 -6.39
C ILE A 176 18.33 -9.70 -5.07
N CYS A 177 18.19 -11.03 -4.98
CA CYS A 177 17.56 -11.73 -3.85
C CYS A 177 18.57 -12.16 -2.77
#